data_ed8ebcc2ef25ee9ed6e6ea63f379c5e1
#
_entry.id   ed8ebcc2ef25ee9ed6e6ea63f379c5e1
#
_cell.length_a   1.000
_cell.length_b   1.000
_cell.length_c   1.000
_cell.angle_alpha   90.00
_cell.angle_beta   90.00
_cell.angle_gamma   90.00
#
_symmetry.space_group_name_H-M   'P 1'
#
loop_
_entity.id
_entity.type
_entity.pdbx_description
1 polymer ?
#
loop_
_entity_poly.entity_id
_entity_poly.type
_entity_poly.pdbx_seq_one_letter_code
_entity_poly.pdbx_strand_id
1 'polypeptide(L)'
;FVTGAFSSDPARPLQVDAVALRALTEDRLAEVLQATPDNPLVGLPGRVQLMRRLGCALAGQPDLFGAQGRPGGLFDALVSEAGSVDARDILAHLLTSLSPIWPSDNIIGNYRLGDCWRHDAVAGPGLTAGWLPLHKLSQWLTYSLIEPFIWAGITVTGIAALTGLPEYRNGGLLLDAGALSLRDRGYAKHTWTP
;
A
#
# COMPACT_ATOMS: atom_id res chain seq x y z
N PHE A 1 13.26 3.16 -12.70
CA PHE A 1 13.00 4.58 -12.92
C PHE A 1 13.84 5.15 -14.08
N VAL A 2 15.16 5.01 -14.04
CA VAL A 2 16.07 5.59 -15.07
C VAL A 2 15.67 5.22 -16.51
N THR A 3 15.07 4.05 -16.71
CA THR A 3 14.58 3.58 -18.02
C THR A 3 13.21 4.16 -18.44
N GLY A 4 12.60 5.01 -17.61
CA GLY A 4 11.28 5.58 -17.86
C GLY A 4 10.12 4.59 -17.86
N ALA A 5 10.27 3.43 -17.23
CA ALA A 5 9.26 2.36 -17.28
C ALA A 5 7.90 2.74 -16.70
N PHE A 6 7.84 3.75 -15.85
CA PHE A 6 6.63 4.22 -15.17
C PHE A 6 6.19 5.61 -15.62
N SER A 7 6.83 6.17 -16.66
CA SER A 7 6.51 7.48 -17.24
C SER A 7 6.06 7.33 -18.69
N SER A 8 4.99 8.02 -19.05
CA SER A 8 4.57 8.14 -20.44
C SER A 8 5.24 9.31 -21.17
N ASP A 9 5.99 10.16 -20.45
CA ASP A 9 6.72 11.29 -20.99
C ASP A 9 8.23 10.99 -21.09
N PRO A 10 8.77 10.77 -22.29
CA PRO A 10 10.20 10.50 -22.50
C PRO A 10 11.13 11.62 -22.00
N ALA A 11 10.63 12.85 -21.94
CA ALA A 11 11.39 14.00 -21.44
C ALA A 11 11.49 14.00 -19.90
N ARG A 12 10.65 13.21 -19.23
CA ARG A 12 10.56 13.12 -17.76
C ARG A 12 10.56 11.67 -17.28
N PRO A 13 11.61 10.90 -17.58
CA PRO A 13 11.62 9.45 -17.32
C PRO A 13 11.51 9.06 -15.84
N LEU A 14 11.85 9.98 -14.93
CA LEU A 14 11.79 9.75 -13.48
C LEU A 14 10.40 10.02 -12.87
N GLN A 15 9.45 10.53 -13.66
CA GLN A 15 8.09 10.73 -13.18
C GLN A 15 7.26 9.47 -13.36
N VAL A 16 6.34 9.27 -12.43
CA VAL A 16 5.32 8.21 -12.52
C VAL A 16 4.01 8.84 -12.95
N ASP A 17 3.30 8.23 -13.90
CA ASP A 17 1.98 8.69 -14.32
C ASP A 17 1.01 7.52 -14.59
N ALA A 18 -0.27 7.85 -14.62
CA ALA A 18 -1.35 6.87 -14.78
C ALA A 18 -1.30 6.13 -16.12
N VAL A 19 -0.84 6.80 -17.19
CA VAL A 19 -0.79 6.21 -18.54
C VAL A 19 0.23 5.06 -18.59
N ALA A 20 1.46 5.33 -18.12
CA ALA A 20 2.51 4.32 -18.10
C ALA A 20 2.17 3.16 -17.14
N LEU A 21 1.61 3.46 -15.96
CA LEU A 21 1.20 2.41 -15.01
C LEU A 21 0.12 1.49 -15.59
N ARG A 22 -0.85 2.02 -16.31
CA ARG A 22 -1.92 1.24 -16.95
C ARG A 22 -1.42 0.38 -18.11
N ALA A 23 -0.41 0.85 -18.81
CA ALA A 23 0.20 0.16 -19.96
C ALA A 23 1.27 -0.87 -19.55
N LEU A 24 1.63 -0.97 -18.26
CA LEU A 24 2.71 -1.82 -17.78
C LEU A 24 2.44 -3.31 -18.10
N THR A 25 3.42 -4.00 -18.65
CA THR A 25 3.39 -5.45 -18.94
C THR A 25 4.20 -6.24 -17.93
N GLU A 26 3.97 -7.56 -17.89
CA GLU A 26 4.73 -8.45 -17.01
C GLU A 26 6.22 -8.46 -17.41
N ASP A 27 6.50 -8.58 -18.70
CA ASP A 27 7.88 -8.57 -19.22
C ASP A 27 8.60 -7.28 -18.85
N ARG A 28 7.91 -6.14 -18.99
CA ARG A 28 8.49 -4.85 -18.63
C ARG A 28 8.74 -4.72 -17.14
N LEU A 29 7.81 -5.18 -16.31
CA LEU A 29 8.00 -5.18 -14.86
C LEU A 29 9.11 -6.14 -14.44
N ALA A 30 9.18 -7.33 -15.04
CA ALA A 30 10.26 -8.29 -14.80
C ALA A 30 11.63 -7.69 -15.12
N GLU A 31 11.76 -7.06 -16.28
CA GLU A 31 12.99 -6.37 -16.70
C GLU A 31 13.44 -5.31 -15.70
N VAL A 32 12.55 -4.38 -15.31
CA VAL A 32 12.94 -3.28 -14.40
C VAL A 32 13.18 -3.71 -12.97
N LEU A 33 12.61 -4.83 -12.54
CA LEU A 33 12.85 -5.44 -11.24
C LEU A 33 13.95 -6.50 -11.27
N GLN A 34 14.61 -6.68 -12.42
CA GLN A 34 15.70 -7.63 -12.63
C GLN A 34 15.29 -9.08 -12.29
N ALA A 35 14.01 -9.42 -12.55
CA ALA A 35 13.53 -10.78 -12.37
C ALA A 35 14.05 -11.67 -13.50
N THR A 36 14.71 -12.76 -13.13
CA THR A 36 15.29 -13.75 -14.03
C THR A 36 15.01 -15.16 -13.50
N PRO A 37 15.25 -16.22 -14.29
CA PRO A 37 15.17 -17.58 -13.75
C PRO A 37 16.06 -17.82 -12.53
N ASP A 38 17.22 -17.17 -12.46
CA ASP A 38 18.17 -17.28 -11.34
C ASP A 38 17.84 -16.30 -10.20
N ASN A 39 17.02 -15.29 -10.46
CA ASN A 39 16.52 -14.33 -9.48
C ASN A 39 15.01 -14.15 -9.64
N PRO A 40 14.20 -15.17 -9.33
CA PRO A 40 12.78 -15.15 -9.59
C PRO A 40 12.03 -14.17 -8.68
N LEU A 41 11.09 -13.42 -9.27
CA LEU A 41 10.15 -12.58 -8.53
C LEU A 41 8.78 -13.29 -8.45
N VAL A 42 8.45 -13.77 -7.26
CA VAL A 42 7.16 -14.43 -7.01
C VAL A 42 6.01 -13.42 -7.12
N GLY A 43 4.91 -13.84 -7.77
CA GLY A 43 3.67 -13.05 -7.86
C GLY A 43 3.76 -11.88 -8.84
N LEU A 44 4.57 -11.97 -9.88
CA LEU A 44 4.71 -10.94 -10.92
C LEU A 44 3.37 -10.50 -11.54
N PRO A 45 2.44 -11.41 -11.93
CA PRO A 45 1.13 -11.00 -12.46
C PRO A 45 0.31 -10.14 -11.50
N GLY A 46 0.28 -10.51 -10.20
CA GLY A 46 -0.40 -9.73 -9.17
C GLY A 46 0.21 -8.34 -8.96
N ARG A 47 1.54 -8.23 -9.07
CA ARG A 47 2.24 -6.94 -8.98
C ARG A 47 1.90 -6.03 -10.15
N VAL A 48 1.87 -6.57 -11.38
CA VAL A 48 1.43 -5.82 -12.57
C VAL A 48 -0.03 -5.38 -12.42
N GLN A 49 -0.89 -6.26 -11.95
CA GLN A 49 -2.30 -5.92 -11.71
C GLN A 49 -2.44 -4.77 -10.69
N LEU A 50 -1.68 -4.81 -9.59
CA LEU A 50 -1.65 -3.74 -8.60
C LEU A 50 -1.21 -2.40 -9.20
N MET A 51 -0.13 -2.39 -10.00
CA MET A 51 0.36 -1.18 -10.67
C MET A 51 -0.64 -0.63 -11.68
N ARG A 52 -1.31 -1.49 -12.44
CA ARG A 52 -2.37 -1.07 -13.37
C ARG A 52 -3.58 -0.49 -12.62
N ARG A 53 -3.98 -1.11 -11.51
CA ARG A 53 -5.05 -0.59 -10.65
C ARG A 53 -4.67 0.76 -10.04
N LEU A 54 -3.42 0.93 -9.63
CA LEU A 54 -2.90 2.24 -9.19
C LEU A 54 -3.07 3.28 -10.31
N GLY A 55 -2.63 2.99 -11.52
CA GLY A 55 -2.84 3.88 -12.67
C GLY A 55 -4.32 4.23 -12.91
N CYS A 56 -5.23 3.26 -12.74
CA CYS A 56 -6.67 3.52 -12.84
C CYS A 56 -7.19 4.42 -11.71
N ALA A 57 -6.75 4.18 -10.46
CA ALA A 57 -7.14 4.98 -9.30
C ALA A 57 -6.66 6.44 -9.42
N LEU A 58 -5.43 6.64 -9.90
CA LEU A 58 -4.86 7.97 -10.14
C LEU A 58 -5.62 8.72 -11.26
N ALA A 59 -5.89 8.05 -12.38
CA ALA A 59 -6.63 8.64 -13.50
C ALA A 59 -8.09 8.97 -13.15
N GLY A 60 -8.69 8.21 -12.23
CA GLY A 60 -10.06 8.41 -11.77
C GLY A 60 -10.24 9.58 -10.81
N GLN A 61 -9.16 10.22 -10.35
CA GLN A 61 -9.18 11.29 -9.36
C GLN A 61 -8.33 12.50 -9.83
N PRO A 62 -8.68 13.15 -10.96
CA PRO A 62 -7.87 14.22 -11.53
C PRO A 62 -7.76 15.45 -10.62
N ASP A 63 -8.74 15.69 -9.77
CA ASP A 63 -8.70 16.79 -8.79
C ASP A 63 -7.58 16.62 -7.75
N LEU A 64 -7.22 15.35 -7.43
CA LEU A 64 -6.15 15.03 -6.49
C LEU A 64 -4.80 14.81 -7.19
N PHE A 65 -4.81 14.08 -8.30
CA PHE A 65 -3.59 13.60 -8.96
C PHE A 65 -3.26 14.33 -10.27
N GLY A 66 -4.03 15.36 -10.59
CA GLY A 66 -3.89 16.13 -11.84
C GLY A 66 -4.29 15.34 -13.08
N ALA A 67 -4.32 16.01 -14.24
CA ALA A 67 -4.75 15.42 -15.52
C ALA A 67 -3.87 14.24 -15.97
N GLN A 68 -2.61 14.19 -15.56
CA GLN A 68 -1.69 13.09 -15.87
C GLN A 68 -1.80 11.91 -14.89
N GLY A 69 -2.54 12.06 -13.80
CA GLY A 69 -2.66 11.05 -12.75
C GLY A 69 -1.32 10.73 -12.11
N ARG A 70 -0.68 11.74 -11.51
CA ARG A 70 0.63 11.61 -10.87
C ARG A 70 0.49 11.38 -9.37
N PRO A 71 1.16 10.37 -8.79
CA PRO A 71 1.17 10.15 -7.33
C PRO A 71 1.61 11.37 -6.52
N GLY A 72 2.48 12.22 -7.11
CA GLY A 72 2.93 13.46 -6.49
C GLY A 72 1.82 14.46 -6.17
N GLY A 73 0.65 14.37 -6.82
CA GLY A 73 -0.51 15.19 -6.46
C GLY A 73 -0.95 15.01 -5.01
N LEU A 74 -0.68 13.85 -4.40
CA LEU A 74 -0.91 13.65 -2.98
C LEU A 74 -0.08 14.61 -2.10
N PHE A 75 1.16 14.86 -2.49
CA PHE A 75 2.01 15.83 -1.82
C PHE A 75 1.40 17.23 -1.89
N ASP A 76 1.00 17.65 -3.09
CA ASP A 76 0.44 18.99 -3.33
C ASP A 76 -0.87 19.20 -2.55
N ALA A 77 -1.68 18.14 -2.39
CA ALA A 77 -2.95 18.19 -1.66
C ALA A 77 -2.80 18.19 -0.14
N LEU A 78 -1.71 17.60 0.38
CA LEU A 78 -1.54 17.38 1.83
C LEU A 78 -0.68 18.45 2.51
N VAL A 79 0.23 19.08 1.78
CA VAL A 79 1.14 20.07 2.37
C VAL A 79 0.39 21.37 2.65
N SER A 80 0.38 21.77 3.93
CA SER A 80 -0.20 23.04 4.33
C SER A 80 0.65 24.23 3.87
N GLU A 81 0.07 25.42 3.84
CA GLU A 81 0.79 26.68 3.55
C GLU A 81 1.96 26.91 4.54
N ALA A 82 1.86 26.36 5.74
CA ALA A 82 2.93 26.42 6.76
C ALA A 82 4.08 25.43 6.51
N GLY A 83 4.04 24.63 5.42
CA GLY A 83 5.06 23.64 5.12
C GLY A 83 5.06 22.43 6.04
N SER A 84 3.88 21.98 6.45
CA SER A 84 3.72 20.82 7.33
C SER A 84 2.61 19.88 6.87
N VAL A 85 2.68 18.61 7.31
CA VAL A 85 1.66 17.58 7.10
C VAL A 85 1.55 16.71 8.34
N ASP A 86 0.31 16.28 8.70
CA ASP A 86 0.09 15.27 9.74
C ASP A 86 0.16 13.87 9.13
N ALA A 87 0.89 12.96 9.76
CA ALA A 87 1.06 11.58 9.26
C ALA A 87 -0.28 10.81 9.18
N ARG A 88 -1.27 11.16 10.02
CA ARG A 88 -2.62 10.56 9.94
C ARG A 88 -3.36 11.03 8.70
N ASP A 89 -3.12 12.25 8.24
CA ASP A 89 -3.75 12.76 7.01
C ASP A 89 -3.17 12.04 5.79
N ILE A 90 -1.86 11.74 5.80
CA ILE A 90 -1.25 10.87 4.77
C ILE A 90 -1.97 9.52 4.74
N LEU A 91 -2.10 8.84 5.89
CA LEU A 91 -2.78 7.54 5.98
C LEU A 91 -4.24 7.63 5.54
N ALA A 92 -4.99 8.62 5.99
CA ALA A 92 -6.40 8.81 5.65
C ALA A 92 -6.59 8.98 4.13
N HIS A 93 -5.74 9.79 3.49
CA HIS A 93 -5.77 9.96 2.05
C HIS A 93 -5.39 8.69 1.28
N LEU A 94 -4.41 7.92 1.75
CA LEU A 94 -4.08 6.62 1.15
C LEU A 94 -5.24 5.64 1.25
N LEU A 95 -5.89 5.56 2.40
CA LEU A 95 -7.04 4.67 2.63
C LEU A 95 -8.25 5.06 1.77
N THR A 96 -8.49 6.34 1.56
CA THR A 96 -9.64 6.81 0.78
C THR A 96 -9.39 6.79 -0.72
N SER A 97 -8.23 7.28 -1.18
CA SER A 97 -7.93 7.41 -2.60
C SER A 97 -7.40 6.14 -3.25
N LEU A 98 -6.68 5.29 -2.50
CA LEU A 98 -6.02 4.10 -3.04
C LEU A 98 -6.65 2.76 -2.63
N SER A 99 -7.75 2.74 -1.87
CA SER A 99 -8.42 1.48 -1.53
C SER A 99 -8.77 0.60 -2.76
N PRO A 100 -9.09 1.14 -3.95
CA PRO A 100 -9.39 0.32 -5.12
C PRO A 100 -8.20 -0.43 -5.72
N ILE A 101 -6.96 -0.11 -5.33
CA ILE A 101 -5.78 -0.77 -5.91
C ILE A 101 -5.61 -2.21 -5.44
N TRP A 102 -6.07 -2.52 -4.23
CA TRP A 102 -5.89 -3.83 -3.63
C TRP A 102 -6.68 -4.91 -4.39
N PRO A 103 -6.06 -6.06 -4.70
CA PRO A 103 -6.71 -7.16 -5.39
C PRO A 103 -7.57 -7.99 -4.42
N SER A 104 -8.28 -7.32 -3.51
CA SER A 104 -9.22 -7.95 -2.57
C SER A 104 -10.64 -7.51 -2.88
N ASP A 105 -11.61 -8.41 -2.71
CA ASP A 105 -13.03 -8.12 -2.84
C ASP A 105 -13.66 -7.75 -1.50
N ASN A 106 -12.86 -7.24 -0.58
CA ASN A 106 -13.28 -6.83 0.75
C ASN A 106 -14.11 -5.55 0.67
N ILE A 107 -15.42 -5.68 0.83
CA ILE A 107 -16.41 -4.60 0.65
C ILE A 107 -17.41 -4.62 1.80
N ILE A 108 -17.78 -3.45 2.31
CA ILE A 108 -18.97 -3.25 3.14
C ILE A 108 -19.92 -2.30 2.41
N GLY A 109 -21.10 -2.80 2.02
CA GLY A 109 -22.00 -2.03 1.17
C GLY A 109 -21.34 -1.66 -0.16
N ASN A 110 -21.19 -0.38 -0.43
CA ASN A 110 -20.50 0.14 -1.62
C ASN A 110 -19.05 0.57 -1.37
N TYR A 111 -18.53 0.37 -0.15
CA TYR A 111 -17.20 0.84 0.23
C TYR A 111 -16.18 -0.30 0.13
N ARG A 112 -15.16 -0.10 -0.67
CA ARG A 112 -13.98 -0.98 -0.71
C ARG A 112 -13.12 -0.72 0.53
N LEU A 113 -12.75 -1.80 1.22
CA LEU A 113 -12.02 -1.72 2.48
C LEU A 113 -10.49 -1.75 2.29
N GLY A 114 -10.02 -1.90 1.05
CA GLY A 114 -8.59 -1.95 0.77
C GLY A 114 -7.91 -3.16 1.40
N ASP A 115 -6.85 -2.92 2.17
CA ASP A 115 -6.07 -3.94 2.89
C ASP A 115 -6.63 -4.25 4.30
N CYS A 116 -7.95 -4.30 4.42
CA CYS A 116 -8.69 -4.77 5.58
C CYS A 116 -9.14 -6.23 5.35
N TRP A 117 -9.05 -7.08 6.34
CA TRP A 117 -9.26 -8.53 6.21
C TRP A 117 -10.35 -9.04 7.14
N ARG A 118 -10.93 -10.19 6.81
CA ARG A 118 -11.90 -10.86 7.69
C ARG A 118 -11.23 -11.89 8.58
N HIS A 119 -11.73 -11.99 9.81
CA HIS A 119 -11.34 -13.05 10.75
C HIS A 119 -12.49 -13.36 11.69
N ASP A 120 -12.84 -14.63 11.83
CA ASP A 120 -14.01 -15.07 12.59
C ASP A 120 -13.92 -14.78 14.10
N ALA A 121 -12.70 -14.64 14.63
CA ALA A 121 -12.51 -14.31 16.04
C ALA A 121 -12.71 -12.80 16.35
N VAL A 122 -12.91 -11.95 15.34
CA VAL A 122 -13.12 -10.52 15.52
C VAL A 122 -14.58 -10.24 15.79
N ALA A 123 -14.91 -9.86 17.03
CA ALA A 123 -16.24 -9.39 17.37
C ALA A 123 -16.42 -7.93 16.93
N GLY A 124 -17.61 -7.57 16.50
CA GLY A 124 -17.97 -6.20 16.14
C GLY A 124 -19.48 -6.06 15.96
N PRO A 125 -20.02 -4.84 16.04
CA PRO A 125 -21.45 -4.60 15.83
C PRO A 125 -21.80 -4.57 14.34
N GLY A 126 -22.93 -5.16 13.98
CA GLY A 126 -23.52 -5.03 12.65
C GLY A 126 -22.56 -5.38 11.50
N LEU A 127 -22.41 -4.49 10.55
CA LEU A 127 -21.60 -4.72 9.33
C LEU A 127 -20.10 -4.80 9.59
N THR A 128 -19.62 -4.36 10.77
CA THR A 128 -18.20 -4.40 11.11
C THR A 128 -17.77 -5.73 11.73
N ALA A 129 -18.71 -6.64 12.02
CA ALA A 129 -18.41 -7.96 12.57
C ALA A 129 -17.48 -8.75 11.62
N GLY A 130 -16.42 -9.28 12.16
CA GLY A 130 -15.43 -10.07 11.42
C GLY A 130 -14.41 -9.25 10.64
N TRP A 131 -14.45 -7.92 10.65
CA TRP A 131 -13.47 -7.10 9.93
C TRP A 131 -12.32 -6.66 10.83
N LEU A 132 -11.09 -6.87 10.37
CA LEU A 132 -9.86 -6.51 11.06
C LEU A 132 -9.13 -5.42 10.27
N PRO A 133 -9.31 -4.13 10.65
CA PRO A 133 -8.79 -2.99 9.91
C PRO A 133 -7.33 -2.71 10.29
N LEU A 134 -6.44 -3.66 10.08
CA LEU A 134 -5.00 -3.46 10.36
C LEU A 134 -4.34 -2.51 9.35
N HIS A 135 -4.83 -2.49 8.11
CA HIS A 135 -4.30 -1.64 7.03
C HIS A 135 -2.77 -1.66 6.95
N LYS A 136 -2.17 -2.85 7.11
CA LYS A 136 -0.72 -3.00 7.25
C LYS A 136 0.04 -2.37 6.09
N LEU A 137 -0.38 -2.64 4.86
CA LEU A 137 0.32 -2.16 3.67
C LEU A 137 0.11 -0.65 3.45
N SER A 138 -1.08 -0.13 3.76
CA SER A 138 -1.33 1.32 3.71
C SER A 138 -0.52 2.05 4.78
N GLN A 139 -0.37 1.49 5.97
CA GLN A 139 0.51 2.04 7.00
C GLN A 139 1.99 1.96 6.60
N TRP A 140 2.43 0.85 6.00
CA TRP A 140 3.77 0.75 5.42
C TRP A 140 4.04 1.86 4.41
N LEU A 141 3.08 2.10 3.51
CA LEU A 141 3.20 3.17 2.53
C LEU A 141 3.24 4.54 3.19
N THR A 142 2.43 4.77 4.24
CA THR A 142 2.47 6.02 5.03
C THR A 142 3.87 6.26 5.60
N TYR A 143 4.44 5.29 6.29
CA TYR A 143 5.80 5.41 6.84
C TYR A 143 6.84 5.66 5.75
N SER A 144 6.72 5.00 4.59
CA SER A 144 7.62 5.18 3.46
C SER A 144 7.52 6.57 2.82
N LEU A 145 6.39 7.25 2.95
CA LEU A 145 6.20 8.61 2.43
C LEU A 145 6.74 9.69 3.37
N ILE A 146 6.92 9.40 4.66
CA ILE A 146 7.46 10.37 5.63
C ILE A 146 8.82 10.93 5.18
N GLU A 147 9.75 10.07 4.77
CA GLU A 147 11.08 10.50 4.32
C GLU A 147 11.02 11.42 3.09
N PRO A 148 10.29 11.11 2.00
CA PRO A 148 10.13 12.02 0.88
C PRO A 148 9.57 13.39 1.26
N PHE A 149 8.61 13.48 2.18
CA PHE A 149 8.12 14.76 2.67
C PHE A 149 9.22 15.54 3.41
N ILE A 150 9.97 14.86 4.28
CA ILE A 150 11.10 15.48 5.01
C ILE A 150 12.19 15.95 4.03
N TRP A 151 12.53 15.15 3.02
CA TRP A 151 13.53 15.53 2.01
C TRP A 151 13.08 16.73 1.17
N ALA A 152 11.77 16.92 1.01
CA ALA A 152 11.20 18.10 0.37
C ALA A 152 11.15 19.33 1.31
N GLY A 153 11.66 19.23 2.53
CA GLY A 153 11.68 20.31 3.51
C GLY A 153 10.37 20.48 4.30
N ILE A 154 9.47 19.49 4.25
CA ILE A 154 8.18 19.54 4.93
C ILE A 154 8.29 18.95 6.34
N THR A 155 7.72 19.64 7.32
CA THR A 155 7.63 19.13 8.68
C THR A 155 6.51 18.10 8.79
N VAL A 156 6.86 16.83 9.12
CA VAL A 156 5.86 15.77 9.35
C VAL A 156 5.57 15.69 10.86
N THR A 157 4.30 15.86 11.22
CA THR A 157 3.80 15.78 12.59
C THR A 157 2.95 14.51 12.79
N GLY A 158 2.54 14.24 14.04
CA GLY A 158 1.57 13.18 14.34
C GLY A 158 2.04 11.75 14.14
N ILE A 159 3.34 11.47 13.90
CA ILE A 159 3.87 10.12 13.66
C ILE A 159 3.52 9.16 14.80
N ALA A 160 3.56 9.63 16.06
CA ALA A 160 3.21 8.81 17.22
C ALA A 160 1.73 8.41 17.29
N ALA A 161 0.87 9.02 16.49
CA ALA A 161 -0.55 8.68 16.38
C ALA A 161 -0.83 7.60 15.34
N LEU A 162 0.16 7.20 14.53
CA LEU A 162 0.07 6.01 13.70
C LEU A 162 0.17 4.76 14.57
N THR A 163 -0.47 3.67 14.15
CA THR A 163 -0.34 2.39 14.85
C THR A 163 0.97 1.70 14.50
N GLY A 164 1.50 0.89 15.43
CA GLY A 164 2.62 0.01 15.12
C GLY A 164 2.27 -0.96 14.01
N LEU A 165 3.24 -1.26 13.14
CA LEU A 165 3.04 -2.23 12.07
C LEU A 165 2.95 -3.64 12.64
N PRO A 166 1.90 -4.41 12.36
CA PRO A 166 1.83 -5.82 12.76
C PRO A 166 2.97 -6.59 12.06
N GLU A 167 3.82 -7.26 12.82
CA GLU A 167 4.96 -8.00 12.30
C GLU A 167 4.90 -9.47 12.75
N TYR A 168 4.44 -10.34 11.85
CA TYR A 168 4.27 -11.76 12.13
C TYR A 168 5.59 -12.49 12.41
N ARG A 169 6.72 -12.02 11.86
CA ARG A 169 8.03 -12.61 12.09
C ARG A 169 8.48 -12.46 13.54
N ASN A 170 8.15 -11.35 14.18
CA ASN A 170 8.39 -11.18 15.62
C ASN A 170 7.56 -12.16 16.44
N GLY A 171 6.31 -12.41 16.05
CA GLY A 171 5.47 -13.43 16.68
C GLY A 171 6.09 -14.83 16.58
N GLY A 172 6.59 -15.19 15.38
CA GLY A 172 7.31 -16.45 15.16
C GLY A 172 8.57 -16.55 16.02
N LEU A 173 9.41 -15.53 16.04
CA LEU A 173 10.61 -15.48 16.86
C LEU A 173 10.29 -15.68 18.35
N LEU A 174 9.25 -15.05 18.87
CA LEU A 174 8.87 -15.17 20.27
C LEU A 174 8.34 -16.57 20.62
N LEU A 175 7.67 -17.24 19.67
CA LEU A 175 7.25 -18.64 19.81
C LEU A 175 8.46 -19.57 19.81
N ASP A 176 9.38 -19.40 18.86
CA ASP A 176 10.59 -20.21 18.74
C ASP A 176 11.53 -20.03 19.94
N ALA A 177 11.62 -18.83 20.48
CA ALA A 177 12.37 -18.51 21.69
C ALA A 177 11.67 -18.96 22.99
N GLY A 178 10.44 -19.50 22.91
CA GLY A 178 9.67 -19.92 24.08
C GLY A 178 9.12 -18.78 24.94
N ALA A 179 9.22 -17.53 24.48
CA ALA A 179 8.66 -16.36 25.17
C ALA A 179 7.12 -16.33 25.09
N LEU A 180 6.57 -16.88 24.01
CA LEU A 180 5.14 -17.13 23.83
C LEU A 180 4.88 -18.61 23.64
N SER A 181 3.68 -19.07 24.03
CA SER A 181 3.19 -20.41 23.72
C SER A 181 1.81 -20.35 23.09
N LEU A 182 1.58 -21.17 22.08
CA LEU A 182 0.25 -21.31 21.50
C LEU A 182 -0.67 -22.00 22.51
N ARG A 183 -1.85 -21.44 22.71
CA ARG A 183 -2.91 -22.05 23.54
C ARG A 183 -3.33 -23.41 22.97
N ASP A 184 -3.47 -23.47 21.65
CA ASP A 184 -3.65 -24.71 20.90
C ASP A 184 -2.42 -24.96 20.01
N ARG A 185 -1.67 -26.01 20.32
CA ARG A 185 -0.47 -26.39 19.57
C ARG A 185 -0.76 -26.84 18.14
N GLY A 186 -2.00 -27.19 17.83
CA GLY A 186 -2.45 -27.54 16.48
C GLY A 186 -2.29 -26.38 15.49
N TYR A 187 -2.41 -25.15 15.96
CA TYR A 187 -2.23 -23.97 15.11
C TYR A 187 -0.84 -23.86 14.46
N ALA A 188 0.21 -24.36 15.09
CA ALA A 188 1.55 -24.38 14.50
C ALA A 188 1.65 -25.24 13.22
N LYS A 189 0.72 -26.19 13.03
CA LYS A 189 0.69 -27.09 11.88
C LYS A 189 -0.38 -26.71 10.85
N HIS A 190 -1.16 -25.69 11.13
CA HIS A 190 -2.23 -25.23 10.25
C HIS A 190 -1.66 -24.40 9.11
N THR A 191 -2.01 -24.75 7.88
CA THR A 191 -1.70 -23.92 6.71
C THR A 191 -2.81 -22.88 6.55
N TRP A 192 -2.47 -21.63 6.75
CA TRP A 192 -3.38 -20.50 6.55
C TRP A 192 -3.34 -20.09 5.09
N THR A 193 -4.50 -20.03 4.47
CA THR A 193 -4.64 -19.43 3.13
C THR A 193 -4.92 -17.93 3.27
N PRO A 194 -4.33 -17.09 2.39
CA PRO A 194 -4.60 -15.66 2.39
C PRO A 194 -6.04 -15.34 1.99
#